data_223f052113d5bed3a4be8f6e06f01af0
#
_entry.id   223f052113d5bed3a4be8f6e06f01af0
#
_cell.length_a   1.000
_cell.length_b   1.000
_cell.length_c   1.000
_cell.angle_alpha   90.00
_cell.angle_beta   90.00
_cell.angle_gamma   90.00
#
_symmetry.space_group_name_H-M   'P 1'
#
loop_
_entity.id
_entity.type
_entity.pdbx_description
1 polymer ?
#
loop_
_entity_poly.entity_id
_entity_poly.type
_entity_poly.pdbx_seq_one_letter_code
_entity_poly.pdbx_strand_id
1 'polypeptide(L)'
;RTRLEAWDESDATQRATADLVQRWTGPGVRRREVREDGLVGTLFVPAGDGPHPTIVVLNGSGGGINEQRGALYASRGVQALALGYFGVPGLPDHITRTPLEYFETALRHVHRELAPRAGVVVVSGQSRGGELALLLGATYPGLVGAVVAYVPGAHVHGSQGAADPAQGWDSPTWTLDGEPLPHLWQDNPGVTWQPWTGGPPPDRYRDVYVDGLRDRRFAAASRIPVERVAGPVACVSGMADGLWPSSMYARQVVETLRAAGHAHETLLLDYPDAGHSIALPHLPVPQGPTRHPVSGIELSAGGTPAGNAFADADSFAQVRAFVERATRVP
;
A
#
# COMPACT_ATOMS: atom_id res chain seq x y z
N ARG A 1 11.45 -11.83 -20.04
CA ARG A 1 11.91 -11.73 -21.41
C ARG A 1 10.72 -11.78 -22.34
N THR A 2 10.55 -10.75 -23.18
CA THR A 2 9.49 -10.66 -24.19
C THR A 2 10.16 -10.65 -25.55
N ARG A 3 9.77 -11.56 -26.45
CA ARG A 3 10.22 -11.53 -27.84
C ARG A 3 9.28 -10.61 -28.60
N LEU A 4 9.84 -9.62 -29.26
CA LEU A 4 9.16 -8.77 -30.23
C LEU A 4 9.43 -9.33 -31.61
N GLU A 5 8.38 -9.48 -32.41
CA GLU A 5 8.47 -9.90 -33.81
C GLU A 5 7.80 -8.82 -34.67
N ALA A 6 8.46 -8.44 -35.70
CA ALA A 6 7.93 -7.58 -36.76
C ALA A 6 8.07 -8.28 -38.09
N TRP A 7 7.06 -8.15 -38.91
CA TRP A 7 7.08 -8.68 -40.30
C TRP A 7 6.53 -7.62 -41.25
N ASP A 8 6.98 -7.71 -42.47
CA ASP A 8 6.41 -6.89 -43.54
C ASP A 8 5.09 -7.53 -44.01
N GLU A 9 4.00 -6.76 -44.00
CA GLU A 9 2.70 -7.25 -44.49
C GLU A 9 2.69 -7.59 -45.99
N SER A 10 3.58 -6.97 -46.77
CA SER A 10 3.71 -7.20 -48.21
C SER A 10 4.67 -8.35 -48.56
N ASP A 11 5.56 -8.72 -47.62
CA ASP A 11 6.53 -9.82 -47.78
C ASP A 11 6.73 -10.57 -46.45
N ALA A 12 5.96 -11.63 -46.25
CA ALA A 12 6.01 -12.47 -45.08
C ALA A 12 7.37 -13.17 -44.83
N THR A 13 8.31 -13.10 -45.76
CA THR A 13 9.66 -13.61 -45.62
C THR A 13 10.58 -12.65 -44.87
N GLN A 14 10.25 -11.37 -44.84
CA GLN A 14 10.96 -10.33 -44.10
C GLN A 14 10.49 -10.29 -42.66
N ARG A 15 11.30 -10.85 -41.76
CA ARG A 15 11.03 -10.85 -40.33
C ARG A 15 12.21 -10.27 -39.57
N ALA A 16 11.92 -9.43 -38.58
CA ALA A 16 12.87 -8.98 -37.60
C ALA A 16 12.43 -9.44 -36.18
N THR A 17 13.38 -9.86 -35.37
CA THR A 17 13.10 -10.25 -33.99
C THR A 17 14.02 -9.50 -33.04
N ALA A 18 13.46 -9.10 -31.88
CA ALA A 18 14.23 -8.50 -30.79
C ALA A 18 13.77 -9.09 -29.46
N ASP A 19 14.70 -9.31 -28.56
CA ASP A 19 14.40 -9.75 -27.21
C ASP A 19 14.46 -8.55 -26.25
N LEU A 20 13.32 -8.20 -25.65
CA LEU A 20 13.23 -7.25 -24.56
C LEU A 20 13.41 -7.99 -23.25
N VAL A 21 14.46 -7.66 -22.49
CA VAL A 21 14.69 -8.19 -21.15
C VAL A 21 14.39 -7.10 -20.14
N GLN A 22 13.24 -7.21 -19.48
CA GLN A 22 12.91 -6.38 -18.33
C GLN A 22 13.47 -7.05 -17.06
N ARG A 23 14.22 -6.31 -16.29
CA ARG A 23 14.74 -6.74 -14.99
C ARG A 23 13.99 -6.00 -13.90
N TRP A 24 13.55 -6.73 -12.88
CA TRP A 24 12.94 -6.14 -11.68
C TRP A 24 13.95 -5.45 -10.78
N THR A 25 15.21 -5.83 -10.86
CA THR A 25 16.29 -5.24 -10.06
C THR A 25 17.31 -4.56 -10.95
N GLY A 26 17.80 -3.40 -10.51
CA GLY A 26 18.97 -2.75 -11.09
C GLY A 26 20.27 -3.56 -10.84
N PRO A 27 21.35 -3.22 -11.55
CA PRO A 27 22.65 -3.87 -11.32
C PRO A 27 23.10 -3.75 -9.86
N GLY A 28 23.64 -4.84 -9.32
CA GLY A 28 24.21 -4.88 -7.97
C GLY A 28 23.19 -4.94 -6.83
N VAL A 29 21.88 -4.87 -7.10
CA VAL A 29 20.85 -5.09 -6.08
C VAL A 29 20.88 -6.54 -5.63
N ARG A 30 20.94 -6.77 -4.33
CA ARG A 30 20.91 -8.10 -3.70
C ARG A 30 19.51 -8.38 -3.16
N ARG A 31 18.98 -9.57 -3.40
CA ARG A 31 17.71 -10.09 -2.88
C ARG A 31 17.99 -11.16 -1.84
N ARG A 32 17.34 -11.07 -0.67
CA ARG A 32 17.42 -12.07 0.40
C ARG A 32 16.01 -12.31 0.97
N GLU A 33 15.65 -13.55 1.18
CA GLU A 33 14.45 -13.89 1.95
C GLU A 33 14.66 -13.59 3.43
N VAL A 34 13.61 -13.14 4.09
CA VAL A 34 13.56 -12.91 5.53
C VAL A 34 12.58 -13.89 6.13
N ARG A 35 13.08 -14.72 7.07
CA ARG A 35 12.30 -15.73 7.79
C ARG A 35 12.61 -15.71 9.29
N GLU A 36 13.46 -14.79 9.71
CA GLU A 36 13.86 -14.60 11.09
C GLU A 36 12.72 -13.98 11.92
N ASP A 37 12.67 -14.24 13.20
CA ASP A 37 11.69 -13.68 14.15
C ASP A 37 10.21 -13.97 13.81
N GLY A 38 9.94 -15.06 13.05
CA GLY A 38 8.60 -15.38 12.56
C GLY A 38 8.13 -14.48 11.40
N LEU A 39 9.00 -13.63 10.88
CA LEU A 39 8.71 -12.75 9.75
C LEU A 39 8.74 -13.51 8.44
N VAL A 40 7.91 -13.07 7.50
CA VAL A 40 7.89 -13.59 6.13
C VAL A 40 8.01 -12.42 5.16
N GLY A 41 9.16 -12.28 4.51
CA GLY A 41 9.40 -11.16 3.62
C GLY A 41 10.58 -11.36 2.68
N THR A 42 10.85 -10.33 1.89
CA THR A 42 12.00 -10.26 1.00
C THR A 42 12.71 -8.92 1.18
N LEU A 43 13.98 -8.98 1.52
CA LEU A 43 14.85 -7.82 1.61
C LEU A 43 15.56 -7.60 0.27
N PHE A 44 15.50 -6.36 -0.19
CA PHE A 44 16.27 -5.86 -1.33
C PHE A 44 17.26 -4.81 -0.83
N VAL A 45 18.55 -5.08 -1.03
CA VAL A 45 19.65 -4.18 -0.63
C VAL A 45 20.21 -3.52 -1.89
N PRO A 46 20.31 -2.18 -1.93
CA PRO A 46 20.90 -1.45 -3.05
C PRO A 46 22.36 -1.84 -3.30
N ALA A 47 22.87 -1.49 -4.47
CA ALA A 47 24.31 -1.53 -4.73
C ALA A 47 25.04 -0.46 -3.90
N GLY A 48 26.30 -0.75 -3.56
CA GLY A 48 27.16 0.14 -2.77
C GLY A 48 27.03 -0.11 -1.26
N ASP A 49 27.85 0.65 -0.53
CA ASP A 49 27.91 0.56 0.94
C ASP A 49 26.84 1.45 1.58
N GLY A 50 26.27 0.96 2.72
CA GLY A 50 25.31 1.72 3.50
C GLY A 50 25.94 2.81 4.40
N PRO A 51 25.16 3.44 5.26
CA PRO A 51 23.75 3.18 5.51
C PRO A 51 22.82 3.72 4.41
N HIS A 52 21.83 2.92 4.03
CA HIS A 52 20.84 3.30 3.01
C HIS A 52 19.56 3.87 3.65
N PRO A 53 18.81 4.77 2.96
CA PRO A 53 17.41 5.00 3.27
C PRO A 53 16.70 3.65 3.33
N THR A 54 15.86 3.42 4.32
CA THR A 54 15.22 2.11 4.51
C THR A 54 13.70 2.22 4.56
N ILE A 55 13.02 1.37 3.78
CA ILE A 55 11.57 1.34 3.66
C ILE A 55 11.02 -0.07 3.88
N VAL A 56 9.97 -0.18 4.69
CA VAL A 56 9.12 -1.37 4.77
C VAL A 56 7.97 -1.21 3.80
N VAL A 57 7.77 -2.17 2.91
CA VAL A 57 6.74 -2.15 1.87
C VAL A 57 5.66 -3.16 2.20
N LEU A 58 4.43 -2.67 2.37
CA LEU A 58 3.24 -3.43 2.71
C LEU A 58 2.30 -3.53 1.50
N ASN A 59 1.76 -4.72 1.26
CA ASN A 59 0.78 -4.92 0.20
C ASN A 59 -0.63 -4.51 0.68
N GLY A 60 -1.61 -4.49 -0.24
CA GLY A 60 -3.02 -4.26 0.05
C GLY A 60 -3.78 -5.54 0.40
N SER A 61 -5.10 -5.52 0.23
CA SER A 61 -6.00 -6.64 0.50
C SER A 61 -5.78 -7.86 -0.41
N GLY A 62 -4.95 -7.75 -1.43
CA GLY A 62 -4.53 -8.88 -2.26
C GLY A 62 -3.58 -9.85 -1.57
N GLY A 63 -3.03 -9.52 -0.40
CA GLY A 63 -2.03 -10.34 0.29
C GLY A 63 -0.70 -10.44 -0.48
N GLY A 64 0.12 -11.41 -0.09
CA GLY A 64 1.39 -11.64 -0.76
C GLY A 64 2.51 -10.71 -0.33
N ILE A 65 3.64 -10.78 -1.02
CA ILE A 65 4.83 -9.95 -0.80
C ILE A 65 5.03 -9.04 -2.02
N ASN A 66 5.04 -7.73 -1.84
CA ASN A 66 5.22 -6.77 -2.93
C ASN A 66 6.71 -6.62 -3.32
N GLU A 67 7.30 -7.73 -3.79
CA GLU A 67 8.71 -7.76 -4.18
C GLU A 67 9.04 -6.79 -5.31
N GLN A 68 8.10 -6.55 -6.22
CA GLN A 68 8.30 -5.66 -7.36
C GLN A 68 8.56 -4.22 -6.90
N ARG A 69 7.78 -3.74 -5.94
CA ARG A 69 7.98 -2.40 -5.35
C ARG A 69 9.27 -2.34 -4.52
N GLY A 70 9.57 -3.40 -3.74
CA GLY A 70 10.83 -3.51 -3.00
C GLY A 70 12.05 -3.47 -3.93
N ALA A 71 12.03 -4.25 -5.00
CA ALA A 71 13.08 -4.28 -6.02
C ALA A 71 13.27 -2.92 -6.72
N LEU A 72 12.16 -2.22 -7.00
CA LEU A 72 12.18 -0.90 -7.62
C LEU A 72 12.82 0.14 -6.71
N TYR A 73 12.49 0.17 -5.41
CA TYR A 73 13.12 1.04 -4.43
C TYR A 73 14.61 0.75 -4.32
N ALA A 74 15.01 -0.51 -4.19
CA ALA A 74 16.42 -0.87 -4.09
C ALA A 74 17.21 -0.52 -5.35
N SER A 75 16.61 -0.63 -6.53
CA SER A 75 17.19 -0.18 -7.80
C SER A 75 17.40 1.34 -7.89
N ARG A 76 16.88 2.08 -6.92
CA ARG A 76 16.98 3.53 -6.80
C ARG A 76 17.70 3.97 -5.50
N GLY A 77 18.41 3.05 -4.86
CA GLY A 77 19.25 3.35 -3.69
C GLY A 77 18.53 3.29 -2.34
N VAL A 78 17.28 2.84 -2.28
CA VAL A 78 16.50 2.70 -1.04
C VAL A 78 16.43 1.23 -0.65
N GLN A 79 17.00 0.84 0.49
CA GLN A 79 16.89 -0.51 1.02
C GLN A 79 15.43 -0.82 1.36
N ALA A 80 14.90 -1.95 0.90
CA ALA A 80 13.48 -2.23 1.01
C ALA A 80 13.21 -3.63 1.56
N LEU A 81 12.48 -3.69 2.67
CA LEU A 81 11.87 -4.93 3.16
C LEU A 81 10.43 -5.02 2.64
N ALA A 82 10.19 -5.85 1.63
CA ALA A 82 8.85 -6.21 1.22
C ALA A 82 8.32 -7.28 2.20
N LEU A 83 7.40 -6.88 3.08
CA LEU A 83 6.88 -7.70 4.17
C LEU A 83 5.52 -8.29 3.78
N GLY A 84 5.41 -9.63 3.85
CA GLY A 84 4.14 -10.34 3.81
C GLY A 84 3.52 -10.38 5.21
N TYR A 85 2.19 -10.42 5.28
CA TYR A 85 1.48 -10.55 6.56
C TYR A 85 0.23 -11.44 6.45
N PHE A 86 -0.16 -11.84 5.23
CA PHE A 86 -1.12 -12.89 4.93
C PHE A 86 -1.02 -13.33 3.46
N GLY A 87 -1.66 -14.45 3.09
CA GLY A 87 -1.73 -14.93 1.71
C GLY A 87 -0.39 -15.43 1.15
N VAL A 88 0.52 -15.87 2.01
CA VAL A 88 1.81 -16.50 1.63
C VAL A 88 2.12 -17.68 2.54
N PRO A 89 2.91 -18.66 2.10
CA PRO A 89 3.31 -19.80 2.93
C PRO A 89 3.96 -19.35 4.25
N GLY A 90 3.45 -19.88 5.36
CA GLY A 90 3.92 -19.57 6.71
C GLY A 90 3.15 -18.44 7.40
N LEU A 91 2.17 -17.82 6.74
CA LEU A 91 1.26 -16.81 7.28
C LEU A 91 -0.20 -17.23 7.06
N PRO A 92 -1.18 -16.58 7.75
CA PRO A 92 -2.59 -16.83 7.51
C PRO A 92 -2.99 -16.57 6.04
N ASP A 93 -3.98 -17.31 5.55
CA ASP A 93 -4.52 -17.12 4.19
C ASP A 93 -5.31 -15.81 4.05
N HIS A 94 -5.85 -15.30 5.15
CA HIS A 94 -6.74 -14.14 5.21
C HIS A 94 -6.22 -13.06 6.16
N ILE A 95 -6.68 -11.82 5.94
CA ILE A 95 -6.25 -10.65 6.73
C ILE A 95 -6.90 -10.57 8.13
N THR A 96 -7.92 -11.38 8.39
CA THR A 96 -8.74 -11.31 9.61
C THR A 96 -7.90 -11.42 10.89
N ARG A 97 -8.09 -10.48 11.81
CA ARG A 97 -7.42 -10.43 13.13
C ARG A 97 -5.89 -10.45 13.06
N THR A 98 -5.31 -9.77 12.06
CA THR A 98 -3.86 -9.66 11.95
C THR A 98 -3.31 -8.81 13.10
N PRO A 99 -2.38 -9.33 13.94
CA PRO A 99 -1.84 -8.59 15.08
C PRO A 99 -0.85 -7.50 14.65
N LEU A 100 -1.00 -6.29 15.19
CA LEU A 100 -0.06 -5.20 14.92
C LEU A 100 1.34 -5.48 15.48
N GLU A 101 1.46 -6.34 16.47
CA GLU A 101 2.71 -6.81 17.07
C GLU A 101 3.62 -7.55 16.07
N TYR A 102 3.03 -8.16 15.05
CA TYR A 102 3.80 -8.73 13.94
C TYR A 102 4.62 -7.66 13.22
N PHE A 103 4.00 -6.51 12.98
CA PHE A 103 4.67 -5.36 12.34
C PHE A 103 5.64 -4.66 13.29
N GLU A 104 5.34 -4.60 14.59
CA GLU A 104 6.29 -4.12 15.59
C GLU A 104 7.57 -4.97 15.55
N THR A 105 7.43 -6.29 15.52
CA THR A 105 8.56 -7.23 15.39
C THR A 105 9.37 -6.94 14.12
N ALA A 106 8.70 -6.72 12.98
CA ALA A 106 9.36 -6.37 11.74
C ALA A 106 10.11 -5.02 11.81
N LEU A 107 9.50 -4.00 12.41
CA LEU A 107 10.13 -2.70 12.61
C LEU A 107 11.38 -2.80 13.51
N ARG A 108 11.29 -3.53 14.61
CA ARG A 108 12.43 -3.79 15.51
C ARG A 108 13.54 -4.58 14.79
N HIS A 109 13.17 -5.58 13.97
CA HIS A 109 14.12 -6.31 13.13
C HIS A 109 14.85 -5.36 12.16
N VAL A 110 14.13 -4.46 11.49
CA VAL A 110 14.73 -3.46 10.58
C VAL A 110 15.72 -2.56 11.32
N HIS A 111 15.36 -2.03 12.48
CA HIS A 111 16.27 -1.20 13.28
C HIS A 111 17.52 -1.97 13.73
N ARG A 112 17.38 -3.22 14.14
CA ARG A 112 18.48 -4.04 14.66
C ARG A 112 19.42 -4.53 13.55
N GLU A 113 18.87 -5.00 12.41
CA GLU A 113 19.63 -5.75 11.41
C GLU A 113 20.01 -4.93 10.16
N LEU A 114 19.27 -3.87 9.85
CA LEU A 114 19.41 -3.19 8.56
C LEU A 114 20.10 -1.83 8.63
N ALA A 115 20.40 -1.34 9.81
CA ALA A 115 21.07 -0.06 10.06
C ALA A 115 20.51 1.08 9.18
N PRO A 116 19.23 1.44 9.31
CA PRO A 116 18.60 2.45 8.47
C PRO A 116 19.31 3.81 8.59
N ARG A 117 19.49 4.50 7.47
CA ARG A 117 20.13 5.82 7.43
C ARG A 117 19.43 6.79 8.38
N ALA A 118 20.19 7.52 9.18
CA ALA A 118 19.71 8.40 10.26
C ALA A 118 18.82 7.70 11.32
N GLY A 119 18.82 6.37 11.39
CA GLY A 119 17.90 5.60 12.24
C GLY A 119 16.43 5.68 11.81
N VAL A 120 16.13 6.16 10.60
CA VAL A 120 14.77 6.40 10.13
C VAL A 120 14.27 5.22 9.32
N VAL A 121 13.17 4.61 9.75
CA VAL A 121 12.43 3.59 9.01
C VAL A 121 11.19 4.23 8.40
N VAL A 122 11.08 4.15 7.07
CA VAL A 122 9.88 4.56 6.35
C VAL A 122 8.94 3.36 6.21
N VAL A 123 7.66 3.53 6.50
CA VAL A 123 6.64 2.51 6.23
C VAL A 123 5.79 2.96 5.05
N SER A 124 5.70 2.12 4.03
CA SER A 124 4.89 2.39 2.84
C SER A 124 3.92 1.25 2.56
N GLY A 125 2.70 1.60 2.20
CA GLY A 125 1.70 0.62 1.81
C GLY A 125 0.69 1.17 0.83
N GLN A 126 -0.03 0.28 0.17
CA GLN A 126 -1.06 0.62 -0.81
C GLN A 126 -2.42 0.07 -0.36
N SER A 127 -3.49 0.86 -0.54
CA SER A 127 -4.86 0.43 -0.23
C SER A 127 -4.97 0.04 1.26
N ARG A 128 -5.34 -1.19 1.59
CA ARG A 128 -5.30 -1.71 2.95
C ARG A 128 -3.90 -1.56 3.60
N GLY A 129 -2.84 -1.73 2.81
CA GLY A 129 -1.47 -1.45 3.27
C GLY A 129 -1.21 0.04 3.53
N GLY A 130 -1.89 0.95 2.81
CA GLY A 130 -1.85 2.40 3.05
C GLY A 130 -2.54 2.79 4.36
N GLU A 131 -3.71 2.19 4.64
CA GLU A 131 -4.38 2.26 5.96
C GLU A 131 -3.44 1.78 7.06
N LEU A 132 -2.85 0.58 6.87
CA LEU A 132 -1.92 -0.01 7.82
C LEU A 132 -0.68 0.85 8.06
N ALA A 133 -0.11 1.45 7.03
CA ALA A 133 1.06 2.32 7.16
C ALA A 133 0.79 3.53 8.08
N LEU A 134 -0.39 4.17 7.93
CA LEU A 134 -0.84 5.25 8.82
C LEU A 134 -1.08 4.73 10.24
N LEU A 135 -1.71 3.57 10.37
CA LEU A 135 -1.99 2.94 11.66
C LEU A 135 -0.71 2.58 12.41
N LEU A 136 0.29 2.02 11.73
CA LEU A 136 1.60 1.71 12.33
C LEU A 136 2.36 2.95 12.76
N GLY A 137 2.33 4.01 11.93
CA GLY A 137 2.91 5.30 12.28
C GLY A 137 2.31 5.91 13.55
N ALA A 138 0.98 5.77 13.71
CA ALA A 138 0.26 6.27 14.89
C ALA A 138 0.43 5.37 16.13
N THR A 139 0.58 4.04 15.95
CA THR A 139 0.69 3.07 17.05
C THR A 139 2.13 2.95 17.56
N TYR A 140 3.11 2.99 16.66
CA TYR A 140 4.54 2.82 16.98
C TYR A 140 5.39 4.03 16.57
N PRO A 141 5.08 5.27 17.06
CA PRO A 141 5.77 6.48 16.62
C PRO A 141 7.27 6.49 16.93
N GLY A 142 7.73 5.68 17.90
CA GLY A 142 9.15 5.51 18.20
C GLY A 142 9.90 4.55 17.27
N LEU A 143 9.20 3.80 16.41
CA LEU A 143 9.78 2.85 15.46
C LEU A 143 9.57 3.27 14.01
N VAL A 144 8.53 4.05 13.73
CA VAL A 144 8.20 4.55 12.38
C VAL A 144 8.65 5.98 12.26
N GLY A 145 9.68 6.22 11.46
CA GLY A 145 10.25 7.55 11.26
C GLY A 145 9.58 8.36 10.14
N ALA A 146 8.88 7.73 9.20
CA ALA A 146 8.06 8.40 8.18
C ALA A 146 7.03 7.45 7.59
N VAL A 147 5.93 7.99 7.06
CA VAL A 147 4.83 7.21 6.47
C VAL A 147 4.60 7.62 5.01
N VAL A 148 4.40 6.62 4.14
CA VAL A 148 3.98 6.81 2.75
C VAL A 148 2.74 5.95 2.49
N ALA A 149 1.58 6.58 2.40
CA ALA A 149 0.30 5.90 2.26
C ALA A 149 -0.28 6.11 0.86
N TYR A 150 -0.24 5.05 0.03
CA TYR A 150 -0.84 5.06 -1.30
C TYR A 150 -2.30 4.64 -1.23
N VAL A 151 -3.16 5.45 -1.85
CA VAL A 151 -4.62 5.27 -1.86
C VAL A 151 -5.15 4.81 -0.51
N PRO A 152 -4.88 5.59 0.59
CA PRO A 152 -5.08 5.14 1.96
C PRO A 152 -6.54 5.13 2.40
N GLY A 153 -6.82 4.42 3.51
CA GLY A 153 -7.95 4.69 4.40
C GLY A 153 -7.53 5.61 5.53
N ALA A 154 -8.43 6.51 5.99
CA ALA A 154 -8.24 7.32 7.20
C ALA A 154 -8.90 6.70 8.43
N HIS A 155 -9.57 5.60 8.24
CA HIS A 155 -10.29 4.81 9.25
C HIS A 155 -9.85 3.35 9.16
N VAL A 156 -9.95 2.64 10.25
CA VAL A 156 -9.83 1.19 10.27
C VAL A 156 -11.10 0.60 9.67
N HIS A 157 -10.94 -0.29 8.70
CA HIS A 157 -12.05 -1.01 8.05
C HIS A 157 -12.00 -2.48 8.42
N GLY A 158 -13.14 -3.18 8.30
CA GLY A 158 -13.22 -4.62 8.42
C GLY A 158 -12.46 -5.36 7.32
N SER A 159 -12.38 -6.66 7.41
CA SER A 159 -11.53 -7.50 6.55
C SER A 159 -12.08 -7.75 5.13
N GLN A 160 -13.16 -7.05 4.71
CA GLN A 160 -13.83 -7.32 3.45
C GLN A 160 -12.84 -7.47 2.27
N GLY A 161 -13.20 -8.30 1.31
CA GLY A 161 -12.37 -8.63 0.16
C GLY A 161 -11.22 -9.61 0.47
N ALA A 162 -10.79 -9.69 1.73
CA ALA A 162 -9.73 -10.60 2.18
C ALA A 162 -10.04 -11.26 3.52
N ALA A 163 -11.30 -11.22 3.95
CA ALA A 163 -11.77 -11.83 5.18
C ALA A 163 -11.72 -13.35 5.11
N ASP A 164 -11.48 -13.97 6.26
CA ASP A 164 -11.76 -15.39 6.46
C ASP A 164 -13.27 -15.64 6.25
N PRO A 165 -13.68 -16.48 5.28
CA PRO A 165 -15.08 -16.75 5.00
C PRO A 165 -15.84 -17.29 6.22
N ALA A 166 -15.16 -17.97 7.16
CA ALA A 166 -15.77 -18.49 8.37
C ALA A 166 -16.10 -17.39 9.40
N GLN A 167 -15.44 -16.21 9.31
CA GLN A 167 -15.65 -15.10 10.23
C GLN A 167 -16.48 -13.95 9.65
N GLY A 168 -16.70 -13.96 8.33
CA GLY A 168 -17.54 -12.97 7.65
C GLY A 168 -16.79 -11.69 7.23
N TRP A 169 -17.47 -10.92 6.38
CA TRP A 169 -16.91 -9.72 5.74
C TRP A 169 -16.64 -8.54 6.69
N ASP A 170 -17.40 -8.47 7.75
CA ASP A 170 -17.31 -7.46 8.80
C ASP A 170 -16.37 -7.85 9.94
N SER A 171 -15.64 -8.97 9.79
CA SER A 171 -14.66 -9.36 10.79
C SER A 171 -13.55 -8.31 10.95
N PRO A 172 -13.00 -8.16 12.16
CA PRO A 172 -11.90 -7.22 12.41
C PRO A 172 -10.67 -7.54 11.58
N THR A 173 -10.04 -6.52 11.01
CA THR A 173 -8.79 -6.67 10.25
C THR A 173 -7.58 -6.74 11.18
N TRP A 174 -7.52 -5.83 12.16
CA TRP A 174 -6.35 -5.64 13.01
C TRP A 174 -6.68 -5.93 14.47
N THR A 175 -5.70 -6.45 15.18
CA THR A 175 -5.72 -6.55 16.66
C THR A 175 -4.52 -5.83 17.26
N LEU A 176 -4.66 -5.37 18.50
CA LEU A 176 -3.58 -4.83 19.31
C LEU A 176 -3.75 -5.37 20.74
N ASP A 177 -2.68 -5.89 21.34
CA ASP A 177 -2.71 -6.55 22.65
C ASP A 177 -3.76 -7.70 22.72
N GLY A 178 -3.95 -8.38 21.57
CA GLY A 178 -4.93 -9.47 21.40
C GLY A 178 -6.37 -9.00 21.16
N GLU A 179 -6.68 -7.71 21.36
CA GLU A 179 -8.02 -7.16 21.20
C GLU A 179 -8.26 -6.60 19.80
N PRO A 180 -9.45 -6.83 19.21
CA PRO A 180 -9.80 -6.24 17.92
C PRO A 180 -9.85 -4.72 17.98
N LEU A 181 -9.25 -4.06 16.97
CA LEU A 181 -9.44 -2.62 16.83
C LEU A 181 -10.85 -2.32 16.30
N PRO A 182 -11.52 -1.29 16.85
CA PRO A 182 -12.78 -0.82 16.31
C PRO A 182 -12.64 -0.46 14.84
N HIS A 183 -13.59 -0.89 14.00
CA HIS A 183 -13.56 -0.60 12.58
C HIS A 183 -14.91 -0.02 12.10
N LEU A 184 -14.88 0.66 10.95
CA LEU A 184 -16.00 1.46 10.47
C LEU A 184 -17.30 0.69 10.29
N TRP A 185 -17.22 -0.63 10.06
CA TRP A 185 -18.39 -1.47 9.77
C TRP A 185 -18.90 -2.29 10.93
N GLN A 186 -18.19 -2.34 12.03
CA GLN A 186 -18.60 -3.11 13.19
C GLN A 186 -19.93 -2.58 13.75
N ASP A 187 -20.97 -3.41 13.67
CA ASP A 187 -22.32 -3.08 14.15
C ASP A 187 -22.90 -1.77 13.58
N ASN A 188 -22.39 -1.31 12.43
CA ASN A 188 -22.81 -0.06 11.80
C ASN A 188 -24.03 -0.28 10.89
N PRO A 189 -25.24 0.16 11.29
CA PRO A 189 -26.45 -0.07 10.51
C PRO A 189 -26.50 0.76 9.20
N GLY A 190 -25.63 1.76 9.05
CA GLY A 190 -25.52 2.57 7.84
C GLY A 190 -24.75 1.88 6.71
N VAL A 191 -24.10 0.74 6.99
CA VAL A 191 -23.34 -0.01 5.99
C VAL A 191 -24.20 -0.98 5.22
N THR A 192 -24.13 -0.91 3.90
CA THR A 192 -24.79 -1.89 3.02
C THR A 192 -23.75 -2.67 2.22
N TRP A 193 -23.90 -3.99 2.21
CA TRP A 193 -23.07 -4.91 1.44
C TRP A 193 -23.58 -5.17 0.02
N GLN A 194 -24.69 -4.56 -0.39
CA GLN A 194 -25.31 -4.80 -1.69
C GLN A 194 -24.37 -4.60 -2.88
N PRO A 195 -23.48 -3.60 -2.92
CA PRO A 195 -22.51 -3.47 -4.00
C PRO A 195 -21.56 -4.67 -4.12
N TRP A 196 -21.32 -5.40 -3.02
CA TRP A 196 -20.40 -6.53 -2.96
C TRP A 196 -21.07 -7.89 -3.25
N THR A 197 -22.38 -7.99 -3.08
CA THR A 197 -23.08 -9.27 -3.10
C THR A 197 -24.03 -9.47 -4.28
N GLY A 198 -24.34 -8.47 -5.09
CA GLY A 198 -25.37 -8.68 -6.11
C GLY A 198 -25.59 -7.55 -7.10
N GLY A 199 -24.70 -6.60 -7.21
CA GLY A 199 -24.83 -5.51 -8.18
C GLY A 199 -23.94 -5.66 -9.41
N PRO A 200 -24.23 -4.94 -10.48
CA PRO A 200 -23.25 -4.76 -11.54
C PRO A 200 -21.98 -4.13 -10.93
N PRO A 201 -20.80 -4.50 -11.41
CA PRO A 201 -19.57 -3.90 -10.95
C PRO A 201 -19.61 -2.39 -11.24
N PRO A 202 -18.84 -1.65 -10.74
CA PRO A 202 -17.89 -1.34 -9.69
C PRO A 202 -17.97 0.08 -9.17
N ASP A 203 -18.82 0.95 -9.74
CA ASP A 203 -18.91 2.37 -9.37
C ASP A 203 -19.53 2.59 -7.97
N ARG A 204 -20.02 1.50 -7.37
CA ARG A 204 -20.73 1.52 -6.09
C ARG A 204 -19.90 1.04 -4.89
N TYR A 205 -18.73 0.43 -5.08
CA TYR A 205 -17.91 -0.03 -3.95
C TYR A 205 -17.53 1.11 -3.01
N ARG A 206 -17.22 2.27 -3.57
CA ARG A 206 -16.93 3.49 -2.84
C ARG A 206 -18.05 3.91 -1.89
N ASP A 207 -19.32 3.70 -2.27
CA ASP A 207 -20.48 4.15 -1.50
C ASP A 207 -20.56 3.46 -0.14
N VAL A 208 -20.17 2.18 -0.03
CA VAL A 208 -20.13 1.44 1.24
C VAL A 208 -19.24 2.15 2.27
N TYR A 209 -18.11 2.67 1.83
CA TYR A 209 -17.18 3.40 2.71
C TYR A 209 -17.74 4.76 3.12
N VAL A 210 -18.36 5.47 2.18
CA VAL A 210 -18.96 6.80 2.45
C VAL A 210 -20.18 6.65 3.35
N ASP A 211 -21.03 5.66 3.12
CA ASP A 211 -22.22 5.41 3.93
C ASP A 211 -21.86 5.05 5.37
N GLY A 212 -20.80 4.26 5.56
CA GLY A 212 -20.29 3.94 6.90
C GLY A 212 -19.88 5.16 7.72
N LEU A 213 -19.45 6.23 7.06
CA LEU A 213 -19.02 7.48 7.71
C LEU A 213 -20.18 8.39 8.15
N ARG A 214 -21.41 8.14 7.71
CA ARG A 214 -22.58 8.99 8.05
C ARG A 214 -22.88 8.98 9.54
N ASP A 215 -22.69 7.86 10.20
CA ASP A 215 -22.79 7.80 11.67
C ASP A 215 -21.45 8.21 12.31
N ARG A 216 -21.46 9.37 12.94
CA ARG A 216 -20.25 9.95 13.57
C ARG A 216 -19.66 9.10 14.68
N ARG A 217 -20.44 8.22 15.32
CA ARG A 217 -19.94 7.34 16.40
C ARG A 217 -18.96 6.32 15.82
N PHE A 218 -19.36 5.65 14.74
CA PHE A 218 -18.51 4.66 14.05
C PHE A 218 -17.33 5.33 13.36
N ALA A 219 -17.54 6.50 12.73
CA ALA A 219 -16.46 7.28 12.15
C ALA A 219 -15.42 7.69 13.20
N ALA A 220 -15.84 8.13 14.40
CA ALA A 220 -14.93 8.51 15.47
C ALA A 220 -14.20 7.30 16.07
N ALA A 221 -14.90 6.17 16.29
CA ALA A 221 -14.34 4.97 16.88
C ALA A 221 -13.30 4.30 15.98
N SER A 222 -13.50 4.35 14.66
CA SER A 222 -12.61 3.72 13.66
C SER A 222 -11.49 4.63 13.17
N ARG A 223 -11.50 5.91 13.50
CA ARG A 223 -10.52 6.88 12.98
C ARG A 223 -9.09 6.50 13.38
N ILE A 224 -8.18 6.49 12.44
CA ILE A 224 -6.75 6.35 12.70
C ILE A 224 -6.25 7.65 13.35
N PRO A 225 -5.61 7.59 14.53
CA PRO A 225 -5.12 8.78 15.23
C PRO A 225 -3.80 9.29 14.64
N VAL A 226 -3.83 9.75 13.36
CA VAL A 226 -2.64 10.14 12.58
C VAL A 226 -1.85 11.29 13.21
N GLU A 227 -2.47 12.08 14.08
CA GLU A 227 -1.82 13.12 14.88
C GLU A 227 -0.75 12.61 15.84
N ARG A 228 -0.70 11.28 16.07
CA ARG A 228 0.35 10.64 16.87
C ARG A 228 1.59 10.27 16.06
N VAL A 229 1.53 10.36 14.74
CA VAL A 229 2.71 10.08 13.89
C VAL A 229 3.81 11.09 14.21
N ALA A 230 5.01 10.60 14.50
CA ALA A 230 6.13 11.44 14.95
C ALA A 230 7.12 11.83 13.84
N GLY A 231 6.77 11.62 12.58
CA GLY A 231 7.63 11.93 11.43
C GLY A 231 6.84 12.40 10.21
N PRO A 232 7.52 12.68 9.09
CA PRO A 232 6.89 13.10 7.85
C PRO A 232 5.83 12.10 7.33
N VAL A 233 4.77 12.62 6.72
CA VAL A 233 3.67 11.82 6.16
C VAL A 233 3.42 12.21 4.71
N ALA A 234 3.43 11.24 3.80
CA ALA A 234 3.02 11.41 2.41
C ALA A 234 1.78 10.57 2.12
N CYS A 235 0.75 11.21 1.59
CA CYS A 235 -0.45 10.56 1.06
C CYS A 235 -0.48 10.71 -0.46
N VAL A 236 -0.71 9.60 -1.15
CA VAL A 236 -0.89 9.54 -2.61
C VAL A 236 -2.28 9.01 -2.90
N SER A 237 -3.10 9.71 -3.67
CA SER A 237 -4.50 9.35 -3.89
C SER A 237 -4.97 9.67 -5.30
N GLY A 238 -6.07 9.01 -5.71
CA GLY A 238 -6.75 9.27 -6.97
C GLY A 238 -8.15 9.80 -6.74
N MET A 239 -8.51 10.92 -7.39
CA MET A 239 -9.85 11.51 -7.27
C MET A 239 -10.90 10.67 -7.99
N ALA A 240 -10.49 9.90 -9.00
CA ALA A 240 -11.34 8.97 -9.75
C ALA A 240 -11.23 7.53 -9.23
N ASP A 241 -10.86 7.35 -7.94
CA ASP A 241 -10.81 6.03 -7.29
C ASP A 241 -12.22 5.43 -7.22
N GLY A 242 -12.43 4.33 -7.95
CA GLY A 242 -13.70 3.62 -8.03
C GLY A 242 -13.89 2.59 -6.92
N LEU A 243 -12.83 2.26 -6.18
CA LEU A 243 -12.86 1.19 -5.19
C LEU A 243 -13.21 1.72 -3.79
N TRP A 244 -12.53 2.76 -3.33
CA TRP A 244 -12.87 3.47 -2.11
C TRP A 244 -12.49 4.96 -2.20
N PRO A 245 -12.94 5.83 -1.26
CA PRO A 245 -12.74 7.27 -1.41
C PRO A 245 -11.34 7.74 -0.99
N SER A 246 -10.27 7.23 -1.63
CA SER A 246 -8.89 7.49 -1.21
C SER A 246 -8.52 8.96 -1.19
N SER A 247 -9.00 9.77 -2.14
CA SER A 247 -8.78 11.22 -2.14
C SER A 247 -9.41 11.90 -0.91
N MET A 248 -10.66 11.54 -0.56
CA MET A 248 -11.32 12.05 0.64
C MET A 248 -10.54 11.67 1.91
N TYR A 249 -10.11 10.42 2.02
CA TYR A 249 -9.33 9.93 3.15
C TYR A 249 -7.96 10.60 3.25
N ALA A 250 -7.24 10.72 2.14
CA ALA A 250 -5.94 11.40 2.11
C ALA A 250 -6.03 12.86 2.56
N ARG A 251 -7.06 13.59 2.08
CA ARG A 251 -7.34 14.96 2.53
C ARG A 251 -7.68 15.03 4.02
N GLN A 252 -8.50 14.09 4.52
CA GLN A 252 -8.83 13.99 5.95
C GLN A 252 -7.57 13.77 6.81
N VAL A 253 -6.64 12.90 6.38
CA VAL A 253 -5.35 12.70 7.05
C VAL A 253 -4.56 14.01 7.12
N VAL A 254 -4.41 14.68 5.98
CA VAL A 254 -3.64 15.94 5.90
C VAL A 254 -4.27 17.05 6.74
N GLU A 255 -5.58 17.17 6.70
CA GLU A 255 -6.33 18.16 7.51
C GLU A 255 -6.21 17.88 9.01
N THR A 256 -6.27 16.59 9.41
CA THR A 256 -6.07 16.17 10.80
C THR A 256 -4.66 16.52 11.30
N LEU A 257 -3.63 16.21 10.52
CA LEU A 257 -2.23 16.56 10.84
C LEU A 257 -2.05 18.07 10.97
N ARG A 258 -2.60 18.85 10.02
CA ARG A 258 -2.53 20.30 10.06
C ARG A 258 -3.26 20.88 11.29
N ALA A 259 -4.46 20.39 11.59
CA ALA A 259 -5.24 20.84 12.75
C ALA A 259 -4.55 20.52 14.09
N ALA A 260 -3.78 19.42 14.13
CA ALA A 260 -2.98 19.04 15.29
C ALA A 260 -1.64 19.81 15.41
N GLY A 261 -1.30 20.68 14.46
CA GLY A 261 -0.04 21.40 14.46
C GLY A 261 1.17 20.50 14.19
N HIS A 262 1.01 19.48 13.34
CA HIS A 262 2.07 18.52 13.03
C HIS A 262 3.35 19.21 12.54
N ALA A 263 4.47 18.95 13.21
CA ALA A 263 5.72 19.68 13.03
C ALA A 263 6.55 19.24 11.81
N HIS A 264 6.17 18.11 11.19
CA HIS A 264 6.93 17.50 10.10
C HIS A 264 6.28 17.74 8.73
N GLU A 265 7.03 17.46 7.67
CA GLU A 265 6.53 17.55 6.29
C GLU A 265 5.28 16.71 6.11
N THR A 266 4.23 17.31 5.54
CA THR A 266 3.02 16.62 5.10
C THR A 266 2.86 16.83 3.60
N LEU A 267 2.96 15.76 2.83
CA LEU A 267 2.84 15.76 1.36
C LEU A 267 1.51 15.12 0.94
N LEU A 268 0.75 15.82 0.12
CA LEU A 268 -0.45 15.28 -0.53
C LEU A 268 -0.25 15.29 -2.04
N LEU A 269 -0.29 14.12 -2.65
CA LEU A 269 -0.31 13.93 -4.09
C LEU A 269 -1.68 13.34 -4.47
N ASP A 270 -2.57 14.18 -5.00
CA ASP A 270 -3.96 13.83 -5.27
C ASP A 270 -4.27 14.07 -6.75
N TYR A 271 -4.37 12.97 -7.51
CA TYR A 271 -4.40 12.97 -8.97
C TYR A 271 -5.82 12.94 -9.51
N PRO A 272 -6.25 13.95 -10.30
CA PRO A 272 -7.63 14.09 -10.76
C PRO A 272 -8.16 12.86 -11.53
N ASP A 273 -7.35 12.35 -12.47
CA ASP A 273 -7.76 11.30 -13.40
C ASP A 273 -7.25 9.89 -13.01
N ALA A 274 -6.64 9.74 -11.83
CA ALA A 274 -6.17 8.47 -11.33
C ALA A 274 -7.21 7.79 -10.45
N GLY A 275 -7.22 6.45 -10.51
CA GLY A 275 -8.04 5.58 -9.67
C GLY A 275 -7.26 4.94 -8.53
N HIS A 276 -7.72 3.74 -8.13
CA HIS A 276 -7.12 2.97 -7.03
C HIS A 276 -5.78 2.32 -7.38
N SER A 277 -5.51 2.11 -8.67
CA SER A 277 -4.33 1.36 -9.14
C SER A 277 -3.08 2.23 -9.30
N ILE A 278 -2.76 3.07 -8.31
CA ILE A 278 -1.47 3.78 -8.28
C ILE A 278 -0.46 2.83 -7.63
N ALA A 279 0.30 2.12 -8.47
CA ALA A 279 1.13 0.99 -8.02
C ALA A 279 2.60 1.09 -8.43
N LEU A 280 2.92 0.82 -9.68
CA LEU A 280 4.28 0.67 -10.18
C LEU A 280 4.48 1.49 -11.46
N PRO A 281 5.46 2.42 -11.49
CA PRO A 281 5.73 3.21 -12.67
C PRO A 281 6.22 2.35 -13.84
N HIS A 282 5.95 2.82 -15.05
CA HIS A 282 6.46 2.26 -16.30
C HIS A 282 5.98 0.83 -16.60
N LEU A 283 4.89 0.39 -16.01
CA LEU A 283 4.21 -0.85 -16.36
C LEU A 283 2.88 -0.55 -17.05
N PRO A 284 2.36 -1.51 -17.86
CA PRO A 284 1.01 -1.39 -18.38
C PRO A 284 -0.01 -1.26 -17.25
N VAL A 285 -0.87 -0.26 -17.36
CA VAL A 285 -1.96 -0.06 -16.42
C VAL A 285 -3.13 -0.98 -16.80
N PRO A 286 -3.76 -1.68 -15.84
CA PRO A 286 -4.93 -2.49 -16.12
C PRO A 286 -6.04 -1.69 -16.80
N GLN A 287 -6.62 -2.27 -17.85
CA GLN A 287 -7.73 -1.70 -18.61
C GLN A 287 -9.01 -2.45 -18.20
N GLY A 288 -9.81 -1.87 -17.33
CA GLY A 288 -11.07 -2.47 -16.86
C GLY A 288 -10.96 -3.23 -15.53
N PRO A 289 -12.04 -3.96 -15.16
CA PRO A 289 -12.10 -4.69 -13.89
C PRO A 289 -11.03 -5.77 -13.78
N THR A 290 -10.50 -5.94 -12.58
CA THR A 290 -9.55 -6.99 -12.25
C THR A 290 -10.12 -7.89 -11.17
N ARG A 291 -9.80 -9.18 -11.22
CA ARG A 291 -10.23 -10.14 -10.22
C ARG A 291 -9.39 -10.01 -8.96
N HIS A 292 -10.05 -9.77 -7.83
CA HIS A 292 -9.36 -9.70 -6.53
C HIS A 292 -8.78 -11.07 -6.17
N PRO A 293 -7.48 -11.18 -5.82
CA PRO A 293 -6.81 -12.48 -5.68
C PRO A 293 -7.36 -13.33 -4.52
N VAL A 294 -7.89 -12.73 -3.47
CA VAL A 294 -8.43 -13.46 -2.31
C VAL A 294 -9.92 -13.74 -2.47
N SER A 295 -10.75 -12.72 -2.66
CA SER A 295 -12.21 -12.89 -2.75
C SER A 295 -12.70 -13.39 -4.10
N GLY A 296 -11.91 -13.30 -5.16
CA GLY A 296 -12.33 -13.62 -6.52
C GLY A 296 -13.35 -12.65 -7.14
N ILE A 297 -13.70 -11.56 -6.45
CA ILE A 297 -14.63 -10.53 -6.92
C ILE A 297 -13.95 -9.67 -7.98
N GLU A 298 -14.70 -9.31 -9.02
CA GLU A 298 -14.25 -8.34 -10.01
C GLU A 298 -14.38 -6.93 -9.45
N LEU A 299 -13.27 -6.18 -9.45
CA LEU A 299 -13.17 -4.84 -8.94
C LEU A 299 -12.68 -3.89 -10.03
N SER A 300 -13.31 -2.73 -10.14
CA SER A 300 -12.79 -1.63 -10.95
C SER A 300 -12.04 -0.64 -10.08
N ALA A 301 -10.81 -0.37 -10.46
CA ALA A 301 -9.98 0.61 -9.78
C ALA A 301 -10.37 2.06 -10.11
N GLY A 302 -11.14 2.28 -11.16
CA GLY A 302 -11.41 3.63 -11.67
C GLY A 302 -10.21 4.30 -12.32
N GLY A 303 -10.34 5.59 -12.57
CA GLY A 303 -9.36 6.39 -13.28
C GLY A 303 -9.28 6.11 -14.78
N THR A 304 -8.50 6.93 -15.48
CA THR A 304 -8.18 6.71 -16.89
C THR A 304 -6.81 6.02 -17.02
N PRO A 305 -6.55 5.27 -18.09
CA PRO A 305 -5.23 4.67 -18.32
C PRO A 305 -4.10 5.70 -18.30
N ALA A 306 -4.30 6.86 -18.93
CA ALA A 306 -3.32 7.95 -18.94
C ALA A 306 -3.13 8.56 -17.55
N GLY A 307 -4.22 8.82 -16.82
CA GLY A 307 -4.19 9.35 -15.46
C GLY A 307 -3.50 8.41 -14.48
N ASN A 308 -3.81 7.10 -14.53
CA ASN A 308 -3.15 6.09 -13.71
C ASN A 308 -1.65 5.98 -14.03
N ALA A 309 -1.26 5.93 -15.32
CA ALA A 309 0.14 5.86 -15.72
C ALA A 309 0.94 7.11 -15.32
N PHE A 310 0.33 8.30 -15.42
CA PHE A 310 0.92 9.55 -14.96
C PHE A 310 1.11 9.53 -13.43
N ALA A 311 0.06 9.17 -12.68
CA ALA A 311 0.10 9.08 -11.23
C ALA A 311 1.15 8.08 -10.73
N ASP A 312 1.29 6.93 -11.40
CA ASP A 312 2.33 5.93 -11.09
C ASP A 312 3.74 6.52 -11.23
N ALA A 313 4.01 7.17 -12.35
CA ALA A 313 5.35 7.69 -12.64
C ALA A 313 5.70 8.90 -11.75
N ASP A 314 4.79 9.87 -11.65
CA ASP A 314 5.01 11.10 -10.89
C ASP A 314 5.05 10.83 -9.38
N SER A 315 4.08 10.05 -8.85
CA SER A 315 4.06 9.73 -7.42
C SER A 315 5.31 8.98 -6.98
N PHE A 316 5.82 8.05 -7.79
CA PHE A 316 7.04 7.33 -7.46
C PHE A 316 8.26 8.27 -7.39
N ALA A 317 8.37 9.24 -8.30
CA ALA A 317 9.43 10.24 -8.29
C ALA A 317 9.35 11.15 -7.07
N GLN A 318 8.14 11.66 -6.77
CA GLN A 318 7.88 12.54 -5.63
C GLN A 318 8.11 11.83 -4.28
N VAL A 319 7.58 10.60 -4.14
CA VAL A 319 7.75 9.80 -2.93
C VAL A 319 9.22 9.43 -2.70
N ARG A 320 9.96 9.10 -3.76
CA ARG A 320 11.40 8.87 -3.62
C ARG A 320 12.13 10.10 -3.10
N ALA A 321 11.83 11.29 -3.63
CA ALA A 321 12.38 12.54 -3.14
C ALA A 321 11.97 12.80 -1.67
N PHE A 322 10.73 12.49 -1.29
CA PHE A 322 10.25 12.56 0.08
C PHE A 322 11.05 11.61 1.01
N VAL A 323 11.24 10.34 0.62
CA VAL A 323 12.04 9.37 1.38
C VAL A 323 13.47 9.86 1.58
N GLU A 324 14.08 10.46 0.54
CA GLU A 324 15.42 11.05 0.65
C GLU A 324 15.46 12.20 1.66
N ARG A 325 14.45 13.08 1.70
CA ARG A 325 14.37 14.16 2.69
C ARG A 325 14.16 13.62 4.10
N ALA A 326 13.21 12.70 4.26
CA ALA A 326 12.87 12.12 5.57
C ALA A 326 14.02 11.35 6.22
N THR A 327 14.98 10.84 5.43
CA THR A 327 16.11 10.03 5.89
C THR A 327 17.46 10.77 5.81
N ARG A 328 17.46 12.09 5.61
CA ARG A 328 18.72 12.85 5.64
C ARG A 328 19.32 12.84 7.04
N VAL A 329 20.63 12.67 7.08
CA VAL A 329 21.41 12.94 8.31
C VAL A 329 21.38 14.45 8.52
N PRO A 330 21.02 14.95 9.72
CA PRO A 330 21.05 16.38 10.05
C PRO A 330 22.39 17.04 9.82
#